data_7adf78b5e12b49a6c7047079b4a82045
#
_entry.id   7adf78b5e12b49a6c7047079b4a82045
#
_cell.length_a   1.000
_cell.length_b   1.000
_cell.length_c   1.000
_cell.angle_alpha   90.00
_cell.angle_beta   90.00
_cell.angle_gamma   90.00
#
_symmetry.space_group_name_H-M   'P 1'
#
loop_
_entity.id
_entity.type
_entity.pdbx_description
1 polymer ?
#
loop_
_entity_poly.entity_id
_entity_poly.type
_entity_poly.pdbx_seq_one_letter_code
_entity_poly.pdbx_strand_id
1 'polypeptide(L)'
;MGYMTINNRRVAFTDEKNVLSVIRKSGIDLPTFCYHSELSTYGACRMCVVEDDRGKIFASCSEVPRDGMVIYTHTPRLQHHRKMILELLLSSHCRDCTTCTENGVCTLQTLSRQLGIDEVRFENHKPILPLDESSECIVRDPNKCILCGDCVRTCEEIQGLGILDFAFRGSKMQVMPAFDRAMSQTDCVGCGQCRVVCPTGAISIKQDIAPVWTALADKDTCVIAQIAPAVRVAIGDKFGIPKGENTLGRLVAALRMIGFDEIYDTNFGADLTVMEESKELVERLESGENLPLFTSCCPGWVRFLKSQYPHLVRQLSSAKSPQQMFGAAMKTYFAKSIDRKSTRLNSSHAH
;
A
#
# COMPACT_ATOMS: atom_id res chain seq x y z
N MET A 1 20.70 0.96 -30.01
CA MET A 1 20.24 -0.45 -29.95
C MET A 1 21.44 -1.34 -29.73
N GLY A 2 21.48 -2.08 -28.62
CA GLY A 2 22.54 -3.03 -28.30
C GLY A 2 22.00 -4.44 -28.19
N TYR A 3 22.87 -5.42 -28.07
CA TYR A 3 22.52 -6.83 -27.91
C TYR A 3 23.28 -7.43 -26.74
N MET A 4 22.61 -8.24 -25.94
CA MET A 4 23.22 -9.04 -24.90
C MET A 4 22.77 -10.51 -25.04
N THR A 5 23.53 -11.42 -24.46
CA THR A 5 23.19 -12.85 -24.46
C THR A 5 22.70 -13.24 -23.07
N ILE A 6 21.45 -13.74 -22.97
CA ILE A 6 20.85 -14.21 -21.74
C ILE A 6 20.55 -15.71 -21.88
N ASN A 7 21.17 -16.54 -21.06
CA ASN A 7 21.02 -18.00 -21.13
C ASN A 7 21.17 -18.54 -22.56
N ASN A 8 22.24 -18.14 -23.27
CA ASN A 8 22.56 -18.47 -24.65
C ASN A 8 21.56 -17.93 -25.71
N ARG A 9 20.64 -17.03 -25.35
CA ARG A 9 19.73 -16.37 -26.29
C ARG A 9 20.14 -14.92 -26.49
N ARG A 10 20.25 -14.48 -27.74
CA ARG A 10 20.53 -13.08 -28.07
C ARG A 10 19.27 -12.24 -27.86
N VAL A 11 19.36 -11.18 -27.03
CA VAL A 11 18.28 -10.27 -26.68
C VAL A 11 18.70 -8.84 -27.03
N ALA A 12 17.84 -8.14 -27.74
CA ALA A 12 18.05 -6.73 -28.07
C ALA A 12 17.60 -5.84 -26.89
N PHE A 13 18.32 -4.76 -26.67
CA PHE A 13 17.94 -3.70 -25.73
C PHE A 13 18.16 -2.31 -26.35
N THR A 14 17.46 -1.30 -25.85
CA THR A 14 17.52 0.10 -26.32
C THR A 14 17.85 1.05 -25.20
N ASP A 15 16.89 1.27 -24.31
CA ASP A 15 16.87 2.27 -23.25
C ASP A 15 16.56 1.70 -21.87
N GLU A 16 16.60 0.37 -21.75
CA GLU A 16 16.35 -0.28 -20.47
C GLU A 16 17.36 0.18 -19.41
N LYS A 17 16.83 0.67 -18.28
CA LYS A 17 17.62 1.27 -17.19
C LYS A 17 18.65 0.33 -16.57
N ASN A 18 18.38 -0.98 -16.59
CA ASN A 18 19.25 -1.98 -15.98
C ASN A 18 19.08 -3.37 -16.64
N VAL A 19 20.00 -4.27 -16.34
CA VAL A 19 20.03 -5.64 -16.85
C VAL A 19 18.77 -6.42 -16.46
N LEU A 20 18.20 -6.18 -15.27
CA LEU A 20 16.95 -6.83 -14.83
C LEU A 20 15.77 -6.52 -15.76
N SER A 21 15.67 -5.28 -16.23
CA SER A 21 14.61 -4.87 -17.16
C SER A 21 14.72 -5.62 -18.50
N VAL A 22 15.94 -5.82 -19.01
CA VAL A 22 16.17 -6.63 -20.23
C VAL A 22 15.81 -8.10 -20.01
N ILE A 23 16.16 -8.66 -18.85
CA ILE A 23 15.82 -10.04 -18.48
C ILE A 23 14.30 -10.23 -18.46
N ARG A 24 13.57 -9.33 -17.79
CA ARG A 24 12.11 -9.40 -17.71
C ARG A 24 11.43 -9.22 -19.07
N LYS A 25 11.94 -8.31 -19.89
CA LYS A 25 11.48 -8.13 -21.28
C LYS A 25 11.66 -9.40 -22.13
N SER A 26 12.66 -10.21 -21.84
CA SER A 26 12.88 -11.50 -22.51
C SER A 26 11.96 -12.65 -22.01
N GLY A 27 11.02 -12.35 -21.09
CA GLY A 27 10.07 -13.31 -20.54
C GLY A 27 10.61 -14.15 -19.37
N ILE A 28 11.77 -13.76 -18.80
CA ILE A 28 12.34 -14.44 -17.64
C ILE A 28 11.93 -13.70 -16.37
N ASP A 29 11.16 -14.36 -15.50
CA ASP A 29 10.79 -13.83 -14.19
C ASP A 29 11.92 -14.10 -13.19
N LEU A 30 12.69 -13.03 -12.91
CA LEU A 30 13.77 -13.06 -11.93
C LEU A 30 13.29 -12.43 -10.62
N PRO A 31 13.36 -13.15 -9.47
CA PRO A 31 12.80 -12.69 -8.22
C PRO A 31 13.53 -11.44 -7.68
N THR A 32 12.75 -10.54 -7.08
CA THR A 32 13.25 -9.34 -6.40
C THR A 32 12.38 -9.03 -5.18
N PHE A 33 12.96 -8.36 -4.17
CA PHE A 33 12.20 -7.80 -3.04
C PHE A 33 12.38 -6.28 -2.91
N CYS A 34 13.48 -5.72 -3.40
CA CYS A 34 13.82 -4.30 -3.21
C CYS A 34 13.88 -3.52 -4.53
N TYR A 35 13.25 -4.01 -5.57
CA TYR A 35 13.22 -3.34 -6.87
C TYR A 35 11.80 -3.09 -7.32
N HIS A 36 11.51 -1.83 -7.56
CA HIS A 36 10.28 -1.35 -8.21
C HIS A 36 10.66 -0.42 -9.36
N SER A 37 9.95 -0.50 -10.50
CA SER A 37 10.28 0.29 -11.72
C SER A 37 10.22 1.80 -11.50
N GLU A 38 9.34 2.24 -10.61
CA GLU A 38 9.06 3.64 -10.32
C GLU A 38 9.92 4.22 -9.18
N LEU A 39 10.73 3.40 -8.54
CA LEU A 39 11.59 3.82 -7.42
C LEU A 39 13.06 3.80 -7.82
N SER A 40 13.87 4.56 -7.11
CA SER A 40 15.33 4.49 -7.21
C SER A 40 15.85 3.08 -6.94
N THR A 41 16.99 2.73 -7.50
CA THR A 41 17.58 1.40 -7.32
C THR A 41 18.28 1.30 -5.96
N TYR A 42 17.86 0.36 -5.12
CA TYR A 42 18.46 0.14 -3.80
C TYR A 42 19.47 -1.02 -3.77
N GLY A 43 19.19 -2.13 -4.45
CA GLY A 43 20.11 -3.26 -4.61
C GLY A 43 20.38 -4.09 -3.35
N ALA A 44 19.59 -3.96 -2.28
CA ALA A 44 19.84 -4.56 -0.98
C ALA A 44 19.51 -6.06 -0.90
N CYS A 45 18.40 -6.51 -1.52
CA CYS A 45 17.90 -7.87 -1.32
C CYS A 45 18.74 -8.96 -2.00
N ARG A 46 19.50 -8.62 -3.02
CA ARG A 46 20.39 -9.51 -3.79
C ARG A 46 19.72 -10.75 -4.43
N MET A 47 18.39 -10.80 -4.49
CA MET A 47 17.67 -11.92 -5.10
C MET A 47 17.79 -11.93 -6.64
N CYS A 48 18.01 -10.78 -7.26
CA CYS A 48 18.15 -10.59 -8.71
C CYS A 48 19.56 -10.92 -9.25
N VAL A 49 20.40 -11.64 -8.49
CA VAL A 49 21.76 -11.94 -8.91
C VAL A 49 21.80 -12.79 -10.19
N VAL A 50 22.73 -12.44 -11.06
CA VAL A 50 23.07 -13.15 -12.29
C VAL A 50 24.58 -13.42 -12.35
N GLU A 51 25.02 -14.32 -13.21
CA GLU A 51 26.41 -14.70 -13.38
C GLU A 51 26.85 -14.35 -14.80
N ASP A 52 28.01 -13.74 -14.98
CA ASP A 52 28.57 -13.49 -16.31
C ASP A 52 29.37 -14.70 -16.82
N ASP A 53 29.86 -14.61 -18.05
CA ASP A 53 30.68 -15.65 -18.71
C ASP A 53 32.02 -15.91 -18.02
N ARG A 54 32.46 -15.02 -17.11
CA ARG A 54 33.69 -15.15 -16.30
C ARG A 54 33.40 -15.69 -14.90
N GLY A 55 32.16 -16.02 -14.58
CA GLY A 55 31.75 -16.51 -13.29
C GLY A 55 31.58 -15.42 -12.22
N LYS A 56 31.56 -14.12 -12.58
CA LYS A 56 31.27 -13.04 -11.64
C LYS A 56 29.77 -12.95 -11.38
N ILE A 57 29.39 -12.93 -10.10
CA ILE A 57 27.99 -12.76 -9.68
C ILE A 57 27.75 -11.29 -9.33
N PHE A 58 26.66 -10.71 -9.86
CA PHE A 58 26.26 -9.32 -9.59
C PHE A 58 24.74 -9.17 -9.58
N ALA A 59 24.24 -8.08 -8.99
CA ALA A 59 22.82 -7.75 -8.95
C ALA A 59 22.38 -7.11 -10.26
N SER A 60 21.50 -7.76 -11.01
CA SER A 60 21.02 -7.27 -12.31
C SER A 60 20.21 -5.97 -12.23
N CYS A 61 19.58 -5.66 -11.09
CA CYS A 61 18.81 -4.43 -10.89
C CYS A 61 19.68 -3.15 -10.82
N SER A 62 20.98 -3.29 -10.49
CA SER A 62 21.91 -2.17 -10.33
C SER A 62 22.98 -2.08 -11.42
N GLU A 63 22.97 -2.97 -12.40
CA GLU A 63 23.94 -2.99 -13.50
C GLU A 63 23.30 -2.52 -14.80
N VAL A 64 23.99 -1.64 -15.52
CA VAL A 64 23.54 -1.12 -16.82
C VAL A 64 23.83 -2.15 -17.92
N PRO A 65 22.90 -2.43 -18.85
CA PRO A 65 23.15 -3.34 -19.95
C PRO A 65 24.22 -2.80 -20.91
N ARG A 66 25.11 -3.67 -21.37
CA ARG A 66 26.18 -3.33 -22.32
C ARG A 66 26.13 -4.25 -23.52
N ASP A 67 26.50 -3.71 -24.68
CA ASP A 67 26.58 -4.51 -25.91
C ASP A 67 27.60 -5.64 -25.76
N GLY A 68 27.23 -6.82 -26.20
CA GLY A 68 28.06 -8.02 -26.08
C GLY A 68 28.07 -8.68 -24.70
N MET A 69 27.33 -8.14 -23.68
CA MET A 69 27.28 -8.75 -22.36
C MET A 69 26.65 -10.15 -22.42
N VAL A 70 27.29 -11.13 -21.75
CA VAL A 70 26.79 -12.51 -21.63
C VAL A 70 26.46 -12.78 -20.17
N ILE A 71 25.23 -13.23 -19.89
CA ILE A 71 24.76 -13.54 -18.54
C ILE A 71 23.94 -14.81 -18.47
N TYR A 72 23.98 -15.44 -17.31
CA TYR A 72 23.18 -16.60 -16.93
C TYR A 72 22.32 -16.27 -15.73
N THR A 73 21.05 -16.71 -15.74
CA THR A 73 20.06 -16.40 -14.70
C THR A 73 19.76 -17.59 -13.78
N HIS A 74 20.12 -18.82 -14.19
CA HIS A 74 19.72 -20.07 -13.53
C HIS A 74 20.85 -21.10 -13.43
N THR A 75 22.05 -20.70 -13.05
CA THR A 75 23.13 -21.66 -12.76
C THR A 75 22.91 -22.30 -11.38
N PRO A 76 23.41 -23.54 -11.12
CA PRO A 76 23.36 -24.16 -9.80
C PRO A 76 23.94 -23.27 -8.70
N ARG A 77 24.99 -22.50 -9.03
CA ARG A 77 25.63 -21.56 -8.13
C ARG A 77 24.70 -20.41 -7.77
N LEU A 78 23.97 -19.83 -8.73
CA LEU A 78 22.98 -18.77 -8.47
C LEU A 78 21.80 -19.30 -7.66
N GLN A 79 21.34 -20.52 -7.90
CA GLN A 79 20.28 -21.12 -7.09
C GLN A 79 20.72 -21.32 -5.64
N HIS A 80 21.94 -21.79 -5.41
CA HIS A 80 22.50 -21.89 -4.07
C HIS A 80 22.58 -20.52 -3.38
N HIS A 81 23.06 -19.47 -4.08
CA HIS A 81 23.11 -18.10 -3.54
C HIS A 81 21.72 -17.59 -3.16
N ARG A 82 20.72 -17.75 -4.03
CA ARG A 82 19.34 -17.30 -3.73
C ARG A 82 18.74 -18.07 -2.56
N LYS A 83 18.96 -19.38 -2.46
CA LYS A 83 18.51 -20.18 -1.33
C LYS A 83 19.10 -19.65 -0.03
N MET A 84 20.42 -19.42 0.02
CA MET A 84 21.12 -18.88 1.21
C MET A 84 20.59 -17.48 1.58
N ILE A 85 20.42 -16.58 0.62
CA ILE A 85 19.88 -15.24 0.85
C ILE A 85 18.46 -15.34 1.43
N LEU A 86 17.63 -16.21 0.89
CA LEU A 86 16.26 -16.37 1.34
C LEU A 86 16.19 -16.97 2.75
N GLU A 87 17.04 -17.94 3.07
CA GLU A 87 17.17 -18.45 4.45
C GLU A 87 17.59 -17.37 5.44
N LEU A 88 18.52 -16.47 5.06
CA LEU A 88 18.92 -15.32 5.87
C LEU A 88 17.75 -14.34 6.09
N LEU A 89 16.94 -14.08 5.06
CA LEU A 89 15.73 -13.25 5.22
C LEU A 89 14.70 -13.92 6.14
N LEU A 90 14.52 -15.23 6.01
CA LEU A 90 13.61 -16.01 6.85
C LEU A 90 14.08 -16.14 8.29
N SER A 91 15.39 -16.13 8.55
CA SER A 91 15.94 -16.23 9.91
C SER A 91 15.49 -15.08 10.81
N SER A 92 15.32 -13.90 10.23
CA SER A 92 14.89 -12.67 10.92
C SER A 92 13.43 -12.30 10.69
N HIS A 93 12.63 -13.18 10.08
CA HIS A 93 11.20 -13.03 9.84
C HIS A 93 10.42 -13.92 10.80
N CYS A 94 9.26 -13.45 11.31
CA CYS A 94 8.48 -14.17 12.33
C CYS A 94 7.94 -15.54 11.88
N ARG A 95 7.74 -15.75 10.58
CA ARG A 95 7.24 -16.99 9.94
C ARG A 95 5.84 -17.45 10.38
N ASP A 96 5.06 -16.58 11.05
CA ASP A 96 3.69 -16.88 11.49
C ASP A 96 2.72 -16.72 10.30
N CYS A 97 2.91 -17.55 9.28
CA CYS A 97 2.19 -17.42 8.00
C CYS A 97 0.69 -17.62 8.13
N THR A 98 0.24 -18.51 8.99
CA THR A 98 -1.21 -18.85 9.14
C THR A 98 -2.06 -17.68 9.62
N THR A 99 -1.50 -16.76 10.38
CA THR A 99 -2.17 -15.55 10.89
C THR A 99 -1.78 -14.29 10.12
N CYS A 100 -0.91 -14.41 9.14
CA CYS A 100 -0.42 -13.27 8.35
C CYS A 100 -1.44 -12.84 7.29
N THR A 101 -1.66 -11.53 7.14
CA THR A 101 -2.52 -10.95 6.10
C THR A 101 -2.07 -11.26 4.67
N GLU A 102 -0.79 -11.59 4.49
CA GLU A 102 -0.20 -11.95 3.18
C GLU A 102 -0.15 -13.46 2.93
N ASN A 103 -0.76 -14.28 3.77
CA ASN A 103 -0.75 -15.73 3.59
C ASN A 103 -1.32 -16.14 2.23
N GLY A 104 -0.59 -16.98 1.51
CA GLY A 104 -0.96 -17.47 0.18
C GLY A 104 -0.58 -16.55 -0.99
N VAL A 105 -0.31 -15.25 -0.76
CA VAL A 105 0.10 -14.28 -1.79
C VAL A 105 1.50 -13.70 -1.54
N CYS A 106 2.13 -14.02 -0.43
CA CYS A 106 3.45 -13.53 -0.03
C CYS A 106 4.56 -14.08 -0.94
N THR A 107 5.32 -13.18 -1.56
CA THR A 107 6.47 -13.53 -2.42
C THR A 107 7.54 -14.31 -1.65
N LEU A 108 7.80 -13.96 -0.37
CA LEU A 108 8.75 -14.67 0.49
C LEU A 108 8.34 -16.14 0.68
N GLN A 109 7.06 -16.39 0.95
CA GLN A 109 6.48 -17.73 1.11
C GLN A 109 6.55 -18.54 -0.19
N THR A 110 6.22 -17.91 -1.33
CA THR A 110 6.26 -18.55 -2.65
C THR A 110 7.69 -18.95 -3.02
N LEU A 111 8.65 -18.06 -2.86
CA LEU A 111 10.06 -18.34 -3.16
C LEU A 111 10.66 -19.40 -2.23
N SER A 112 10.27 -19.42 -0.94
CA SER A 112 10.71 -20.47 0.00
C SER A 112 10.32 -21.86 -0.50
N ARG A 113 9.09 -22.00 -0.99
CA ARG A 113 8.60 -23.25 -1.57
C ARG A 113 9.33 -23.60 -2.88
N GLN A 114 9.50 -22.61 -3.78
CA GLN A 114 10.17 -22.82 -5.08
C GLN A 114 11.65 -23.22 -4.93
N LEU A 115 12.35 -22.67 -3.93
CA LEU A 115 13.76 -22.98 -3.67
C LEU A 115 13.97 -24.16 -2.72
N GLY A 116 12.89 -24.84 -2.31
CA GLY A 116 12.96 -26.01 -1.43
C GLY A 116 13.63 -25.69 -0.10
N ILE A 117 13.13 -24.67 0.61
CA ILE A 117 13.61 -24.34 1.96
C ILE A 117 12.73 -25.07 2.97
N ASP A 118 13.24 -26.13 3.52
CA ASP A 118 12.58 -26.97 4.52
C ASP A 118 12.99 -26.56 5.93
N GLU A 119 14.22 -26.03 6.07
CA GLU A 119 14.81 -25.61 7.34
C GLU A 119 15.49 -24.25 7.19
N VAL A 120 15.43 -23.43 8.25
CA VAL A 120 16.17 -22.17 8.36
C VAL A 120 17.33 -22.38 9.34
N ARG A 121 18.53 -22.53 8.81
CA ARG A 121 19.75 -22.86 9.55
C ARG A 121 20.35 -21.70 10.34
N PHE A 122 19.98 -20.46 10.00
CA PHE A 122 20.53 -19.26 10.62
C PHE A 122 19.70 -18.84 11.83
N GLU A 123 20.36 -18.46 12.92
CA GLU A 123 19.72 -17.94 14.11
C GLU A 123 19.20 -16.52 13.91
N ASN A 124 18.11 -16.18 14.60
CA ASN A 124 17.58 -14.83 14.61
C ASN A 124 18.35 -13.98 15.63
N HIS A 125 18.98 -12.92 15.14
CA HIS A 125 19.68 -11.93 15.98
C HIS A 125 18.94 -10.59 16.08
N LYS A 126 17.75 -10.46 15.47
CA LYS A 126 16.93 -9.26 15.61
C LYS A 126 16.11 -9.29 16.91
N PRO A 127 15.96 -8.15 17.59
CA PRO A 127 15.05 -8.05 18.73
C PRO A 127 13.60 -8.25 18.24
N ILE A 128 12.78 -8.84 19.09
CA ILE A 128 11.31 -8.86 18.87
C ILE A 128 10.81 -7.48 19.25
N LEU A 129 10.08 -6.83 18.33
CA LEU A 129 9.59 -5.48 18.47
C LEU A 129 8.06 -5.47 18.61
N PRO A 130 7.49 -4.49 19.33
CA PRO A 130 6.06 -4.37 19.45
C PRO A 130 5.40 -4.03 18.11
N LEU A 131 4.16 -4.45 17.96
CA LEU A 131 3.28 -4.07 16.87
C LEU A 131 2.87 -2.58 17.04
N ASP A 132 2.92 -1.79 15.96
CA ASP A 132 2.44 -0.42 15.96
C ASP A 132 1.07 -0.36 15.26
N GLU A 133 0.01 -0.26 16.07
CA GLU A 133 -1.39 -0.13 15.64
C GLU A 133 -1.95 1.28 15.87
N SER A 134 -1.08 2.23 16.16
CA SER A 134 -1.47 3.60 16.53
C SER A 134 -2.08 4.38 15.37
N SER A 135 -1.77 4.03 14.12
CA SER A 135 -2.35 4.69 12.94
C SER A 135 -3.81 4.29 12.74
N GLU A 136 -4.61 5.23 12.26
CA GLU A 136 -6.00 5.00 11.83
C GLU A 136 -6.10 4.08 10.59
N CYS A 137 -5.06 4.02 9.76
CA CYS A 137 -5.11 3.43 8.42
C CYS A 137 -4.27 2.17 8.27
N ILE A 138 -3.10 2.12 8.90
CA ILE A 138 -2.12 1.04 8.71
C ILE A 138 -1.67 0.46 10.06
N VAL A 139 -1.32 -0.81 10.01
CA VAL A 139 -0.66 -1.55 11.10
C VAL A 139 0.75 -1.88 10.62
N ARG A 140 1.74 -1.67 11.47
CA ARG A 140 3.14 -1.94 11.19
C ARG A 140 3.70 -3.02 12.12
N ASP A 141 4.14 -4.13 11.54
CA ASP A 141 4.79 -5.24 12.24
C ASP A 141 6.27 -5.34 11.85
N PRO A 142 7.17 -4.78 12.66
CA PRO A 142 8.61 -4.80 12.37
C PRO A 142 9.19 -6.21 12.29
N ASN A 143 8.57 -7.21 12.91
CA ASN A 143 9.04 -8.60 12.93
C ASN A 143 8.86 -9.32 11.59
N LYS A 144 8.03 -8.76 10.71
CA LYS A 144 7.81 -9.21 9.33
C LYS A 144 8.65 -8.44 8.31
N CYS A 145 9.42 -7.44 8.74
CA CYS A 145 10.18 -6.57 7.85
C CYS A 145 11.47 -7.23 7.39
N ILE A 146 11.68 -7.30 6.06
CA ILE A 146 12.90 -7.80 5.42
C ILE A 146 13.87 -6.70 4.99
N LEU A 147 13.63 -5.46 5.41
CA LEU A 147 14.49 -4.28 5.14
C LEU A 147 14.70 -4.01 3.64
N CYS A 148 13.71 -4.26 2.79
CA CYS A 148 13.80 -3.99 1.34
C CYS A 148 13.85 -2.50 1.01
N GLY A 149 13.34 -1.62 1.87
CA GLY A 149 13.34 -0.18 1.69
C GLY A 149 12.31 0.37 0.69
N ASP A 150 11.44 -0.45 0.12
CA ASP A 150 10.45 0.03 -0.85
C ASP A 150 9.47 1.00 -0.23
N CYS A 151 8.98 0.74 1.00
CA CYS A 151 8.09 1.64 1.72
C CYS A 151 8.74 2.98 2.08
N VAL A 152 10.04 2.98 2.40
CA VAL A 152 10.83 4.21 2.68
C VAL A 152 10.87 5.07 1.43
N ARG A 153 11.37 4.51 0.32
CA ARG A 153 11.51 5.22 -0.95
C ARG A 153 10.16 5.65 -1.54
N THR A 154 9.12 4.83 -1.42
CA THR A 154 7.77 5.23 -1.84
C THR A 154 7.25 6.42 -1.05
N CYS A 155 7.49 6.45 0.27
CA CYS A 155 7.06 7.55 1.12
C CYS A 155 7.83 8.85 0.81
N GLU A 156 9.11 8.73 0.51
CA GLU A 156 10.00 9.87 0.21
C GLU A 156 9.89 10.31 -1.25
N GLU A 157 10.16 9.40 -2.21
CA GLU A 157 10.32 9.74 -3.63
C GLU A 157 8.99 10.00 -4.35
N ILE A 158 7.93 9.26 -3.98
CA ILE A 158 6.63 9.34 -4.66
C ILE A 158 5.66 10.22 -3.88
N GLN A 159 5.58 10.05 -2.54
CA GLN A 159 4.64 10.80 -1.71
C GLN A 159 5.21 12.13 -1.19
N GLY A 160 6.52 12.32 -1.22
CA GLY A 160 7.19 13.54 -0.74
C GLY A 160 7.05 13.77 0.77
N LEU A 161 6.83 12.71 1.57
CA LEU A 161 6.55 12.81 2.99
C LEU A 161 7.71 12.37 3.88
N GLY A 162 8.46 11.32 3.50
CA GLY A 162 9.60 10.83 4.27
C GLY A 162 9.26 10.38 5.72
N ILE A 163 8.07 9.81 5.95
CA ILE A 163 7.63 9.40 7.29
C ILE A 163 8.42 8.21 7.82
N LEU A 164 8.74 7.27 6.93
CA LEU A 164 9.47 6.04 7.26
C LEU A 164 10.90 6.16 6.76
N ASP A 165 11.85 5.76 7.61
CA ASP A 165 13.26 5.68 7.23
C ASP A 165 13.95 4.55 7.97
N PHE A 166 15.19 4.24 7.56
CA PHE A 166 16.03 3.28 8.25
C PHE A 166 16.61 3.90 9.54
N ALA A 167 16.46 3.17 10.64
CA ALA A 167 17.07 3.53 11.92
C ALA A 167 18.00 2.43 12.39
N PHE A 168 19.02 2.83 13.16
CA PHE A 168 20.07 1.95 13.69
C PHE A 168 20.91 1.26 12.60
N ARG A 169 21.66 0.22 12.97
CA ARG A 169 22.53 -0.54 12.04
C ARG A 169 22.73 -1.98 12.55
N GLY A 170 23.22 -2.85 11.66
CA GLY A 170 23.44 -4.26 11.96
C GLY A 170 22.13 -4.98 12.30
N SER A 171 22.16 -5.87 13.28
CA SER A 171 20.98 -6.64 13.72
C SER A 171 19.86 -5.78 14.33
N LYS A 172 20.17 -4.55 14.75
CA LYS A 172 19.20 -3.60 15.29
C LYS A 172 18.53 -2.73 14.22
N MET A 173 18.95 -2.83 12.94
CA MET A 173 18.37 -2.04 11.85
C MET A 173 16.88 -2.32 11.71
N GLN A 174 16.09 -1.27 11.61
CA GLN A 174 14.65 -1.34 11.40
C GLN A 174 14.15 -0.15 10.59
N VAL A 175 12.98 -0.30 9.98
CA VAL A 175 12.27 0.79 9.32
C VAL A 175 11.25 1.34 10.30
N MET A 176 11.31 2.65 10.56
CA MET A 176 10.47 3.29 11.56
C MET A 176 10.34 4.79 11.31
N PRO A 177 9.38 5.48 11.92
CA PRO A 177 9.35 6.94 11.95
C PRO A 177 10.54 7.52 12.75
N ALA A 178 10.89 8.77 12.47
CA ALA A 178 11.96 9.48 13.18
C ALA A 178 11.70 9.48 14.70
N PHE A 179 12.77 9.32 15.48
CA PHE A 179 12.76 9.35 16.94
C PHE A 179 11.87 8.30 17.61
N ASP A 180 11.66 7.16 16.97
CA ASP A 180 10.81 6.06 17.48
C ASP A 180 9.37 6.52 17.84
N ARG A 181 8.85 7.48 17.11
CA ARG A 181 7.48 7.94 17.29
C ARG A 181 6.49 6.88 16.79
N ALA A 182 5.35 6.79 17.45
CA ALA A 182 4.22 6.04 16.95
C ALA A 182 3.71 6.66 15.64
N MET A 183 3.16 5.86 14.73
CA MET A 183 2.64 6.35 13.44
C MET A 183 1.59 7.45 13.61
N SER A 184 0.76 7.38 14.67
CA SER A 184 -0.23 8.42 15.01
C SER A 184 0.37 9.79 15.35
N GLN A 185 1.64 9.84 15.75
CA GLN A 185 2.36 11.05 16.13
C GLN A 185 3.15 11.67 14.98
N THR A 186 2.96 11.18 13.77
CA THR A 186 3.65 11.64 12.57
C THR A 186 2.71 12.38 11.62
N ASP A 187 3.28 13.08 10.66
CA ASP A 187 2.53 13.74 9.59
C ASP A 187 2.10 12.76 8.49
N CYS A 188 1.95 11.47 8.81
CA CYS A 188 1.46 10.46 7.90
C CYS A 188 0.05 10.80 7.43
N VAL A 189 -0.14 10.88 6.12
CA VAL A 189 -1.44 11.22 5.51
C VAL A 189 -2.37 10.01 5.33
N GLY A 190 -1.95 8.81 5.73
CA GLY A 190 -2.76 7.59 5.63
C GLY A 190 -3.00 7.09 4.20
N CYS A 191 -2.15 7.45 3.23
CA CYS A 191 -2.35 7.10 1.81
C CYS A 191 -2.22 5.58 1.51
N GLY A 192 -1.59 4.79 2.39
CA GLY A 192 -1.42 3.34 2.23
C GLY A 192 -0.42 2.88 1.17
N GLN A 193 0.28 3.79 0.48
CA GLN A 193 1.22 3.41 -0.60
C GLN A 193 2.39 2.55 -0.11
N CYS A 194 2.85 2.76 1.12
CA CYS A 194 3.85 1.90 1.76
C CYS A 194 3.37 0.45 1.90
N ARG A 195 2.06 0.20 2.06
CA ARG A 195 1.47 -1.14 2.07
C ARG A 195 1.49 -1.79 0.69
N VAL A 196 1.19 -1.02 -0.35
CA VAL A 196 1.11 -1.53 -1.74
C VAL A 196 2.44 -2.11 -2.21
N VAL A 197 3.55 -1.48 -1.82
CA VAL A 197 4.91 -1.92 -2.21
C VAL A 197 5.56 -2.89 -1.23
N CYS A 198 4.94 -3.16 -0.07
CA CYS A 198 5.50 -4.07 0.93
C CYS A 198 5.41 -5.53 0.44
N PRO A 199 6.53 -6.24 0.21
CA PRO A 199 6.53 -7.61 -0.30
C PRO A 199 6.19 -8.66 0.78
N THR A 200 6.03 -8.22 2.03
CA THR A 200 5.68 -9.07 3.19
C THR A 200 4.53 -8.43 3.96
N GLY A 201 4.04 -9.08 5.00
CA GLY A 201 3.00 -8.52 5.86
C GLY A 201 3.52 -7.52 6.91
N ALA A 202 4.68 -6.87 6.70
CA ALA A 202 5.25 -5.92 7.64
C ALA A 202 4.43 -4.62 7.76
N ILE A 203 3.72 -4.25 6.70
CA ILE A 203 2.75 -3.16 6.70
C ILE A 203 1.43 -3.73 6.16
N SER A 204 0.36 -3.60 6.93
CA SER A 204 -0.98 -4.03 6.56
C SER A 204 -1.99 -2.90 6.76
N ILE A 205 -3.15 -3.03 6.15
CA ILE A 205 -4.29 -2.13 6.38
C ILE A 205 -4.94 -2.50 7.72
N LYS A 206 -5.30 -1.50 8.51
CA LYS A 206 -6.08 -1.71 9.73
C LYS A 206 -7.45 -2.31 9.37
N GLN A 207 -7.82 -3.39 10.03
CA GLN A 207 -9.02 -4.14 9.72
C GLN A 207 -10.18 -3.74 10.62
N ASP A 208 -11.30 -3.32 10.01
CA ASP A 208 -12.55 -2.99 10.72
C ASP A 208 -13.63 -4.09 10.59
N ILE A 209 -13.26 -5.29 10.15
CA ILE A 209 -14.19 -6.38 9.91
C ILE A 209 -14.87 -6.84 11.22
N ALA A 210 -14.10 -7.03 12.31
CA ALA A 210 -14.64 -7.48 13.56
C ALA A 210 -15.62 -6.47 14.21
N PRO A 211 -15.34 -5.15 14.27
CA PRO A 211 -16.31 -4.14 14.70
C PRO A 211 -17.59 -4.14 13.89
N VAL A 212 -17.51 -4.34 12.56
CA VAL A 212 -18.70 -4.42 11.69
C VAL A 212 -19.54 -5.65 12.03
N TRP A 213 -18.95 -6.84 12.19
CA TRP A 213 -19.68 -8.03 12.59
C TRP A 213 -20.32 -7.89 13.96
N THR A 214 -19.66 -7.24 14.92
CA THR A 214 -20.22 -6.95 16.24
C THR A 214 -21.44 -6.05 16.12
N ALA A 215 -21.38 -5.01 15.27
CA ALA A 215 -22.50 -4.11 15.05
C ALA A 215 -23.68 -4.80 14.36
N LEU A 216 -23.43 -5.68 13.37
CA LEU A 216 -24.45 -6.46 12.66
C LEU A 216 -25.13 -7.49 13.58
N ALA A 217 -24.43 -7.99 14.59
CA ALA A 217 -25.00 -8.93 15.58
C ALA A 217 -25.86 -8.24 16.65
N ASP A 218 -25.73 -6.94 16.82
CA ASP A 218 -26.48 -6.15 17.80
C ASP A 218 -27.84 -5.73 17.23
N LYS A 219 -28.91 -6.32 17.74
CA LYS A 219 -30.29 -6.07 17.27
C LYS A 219 -30.78 -4.63 17.55
N ASP A 220 -30.16 -3.93 18.49
CA ASP A 220 -30.53 -2.58 18.87
C ASP A 220 -29.79 -1.51 18.03
N THR A 221 -28.85 -1.95 17.19
CA THR A 221 -28.04 -1.08 16.33
C THR A 221 -28.50 -1.16 14.86
N CYS A 222 -28.82 0.00 14.26
CA CYS A 222 -29.05 0.09 12.81
C CYS A 222 -27.72 0.27 12.09
N VAL A 223 -27.35 -0.68 11.25
CA VAL A 223 -26.07 -0.68 10.53
C VAL A 223 -26.27 -0.23 9.09
N ILE A 224 -25.66 0.91 8.75
CA ILE A 224 -25.79 1.54 7.44
C ILE A 224 -24.46 1.42 6.68
N ALA A 225 -24.52 0.97 5.44
CA ALA A 225 -23.38 0.97 4.52
C ALA A 225 -23.46 2.14 3.54
N GLN A 226 -22.30 2.80 3.32
CA GLN A 226 -22.11 3.80 2.30
C GLN A 226 -21.08 3.29 1.29
N ILE A 227 -21.46 3.20 0.01
CA ILE A 227 -20.62 2.66 -1.07
C ILE A 227 -19.88 3.81 -1.77
N ALA A 228 -18.54 3.77 -1.74
CA ALA A 228 -17.71 4.71 -2.49
C ALA A 228 -17.72 4.41 -4.00
N PRO A 229 -17.63 5.44 -4.88
CA PRO A 229 -17.64 5.26 -6.33
C PRO A 229 -16.55 4.31 -6.85
N ALA A 230 -15.34 4.36 -6.30
CA ALA A 230 -14.25 3.49 -6.71
C ALA A 230 -14.50 2.01 -6.37
N VAL A 231 -15.15 1.71 -5.24
CA VAL A 231 -15.41 0.33 -4.80
C VAL A 231 -16.34 -0.40 -5.78
N ARG A 232 -17.39 0.28 -6.29
CA ARG A 232 -18.35 -0.35 -7.20
C ARG A 232 -17.78 -0.77 -8.56
N VAL A 233 -16.61 -0.24 -8.95
CA VAL A 233 -15.92 -0.63 -10.19
C VAL A 233 -14.71 -1.52 -9.94
N ALA A 234 -14.07 -1.43 -8.77
CA ALA A 234 -12.86 -2.19 -8.44
C ALA A 234 -13.13 -3.56 -7.82
N ILE A 235 -14.21 -3.71 -7.05
CA ILE A 235 -14.50 -4.96 -6.34
C ILE A 235 -14.71 -6.15 -7.28
N GLY A 236 -15.21 -5.88 -8.51
CA GLY A 236 -15.44 -6.89 -9.54
C GLY A 236 -14.18 -7.66 -9.94
N ASP A 237 -13.01 -7.04 -9.87
CA ASP A 237 -11.72 -7.66 -10.20
C ASP A 237 -11.43 -8.90 -9.34
N LYS A 238 -11.89 -8.92 -8.09
CA LYS A 238 -11.73 -10.06 -7.16
C LYS A 238 -12.65 -11.25 -7.49
N PHE A 239 -13.69 -11.02 -8.29
CA PHE A 239 -14.69 -12.02 -8.67
C PHE A 239 -14.65 -12.36 -10.17
N GLY A 240 -13.59 -11.99 -10.87
CA GLY A 240 -13.42 -12.28 -12.29
C GLY A 240 -14.40 -11.51 -13.21
N ILE A 241 -14.99 -10.43 -12.73
CA ILE A 241 -15.84 -9.53 -13.52
C ILE A 241 -14.93 -8.65 -14.38
N PRO A 242 -15.28 -8.33 -15.62
CA PRO A 242 -14.49 -7.46 -16.47
C PRO A 242 -14.14 -6.13 -15.80
N LYS A 243 -12.88 -5.68 -15.95
CA LYS A 243 -12.40 -4.43 -15.35
C LYS A 243 -13.25 -3.24 -15.75
N GLY A 244 -13.62 -2.44 -14.76
CA GLY A 244 -14.42 -1.23 -14.96
C GLY A 244 -15.92 -1.46 -15.07
N GLU A 245 -16.40 -2.70 -15.01
CA GLU A 245 -17.84 -2.98 -14.95
C GLU A 245 -18.43 -2.49 -13.63
N ASN A 246 -19.56 -1.79 -13.72
CA ASN A 246 -20.28 -1.30 -12.55
C ASN A 246 -20.99 -2.43 -11.81
N THR A 247 -20.51 -2.79 -10.64
CA THR A 247 -21.06 -3.88 -9.81
C THR A 247 -22.03 -3.41 -8.73
N LEU A 248 -22.51 -2.15 -8.78
CA LEU A 248 -23.30 -1.54 -7.69
C LEU A 248 -24.50 -2.42 -7.27
N GLY A 249 -25.29 -2.89 -8.22
CA GLY A 249 -26.45 -3.72 -7.92
C GLY A 249 -26.12 -5.03 -7.21
N ARG A 250 -25.05 -5.71 -7.66
CA ARG A 250 -24.54 -6.94 -7.05
C ARG A 250 -23.98 -6.68 -5.64
N LEU A 251 -23.29 -5.56 -5.45
CA LEU A 251 -22.73 -5.16 -4.15
C LEU A 251 -23.83 -4.82 -3.15
N VAL A 252 -24.88 -4.10 -3.57
CA VAL A 252 -26.05 -3.81 -2.73
C VAL A 252 -26.75 -5.11 -2.31
N ALA A 253 -26.96 -6.05 -3.24
CA ALA A 253 -27.55 -7.34 -2.92
C ALA A 253 -26.71 -8.13 -1.91
N ALA A 254 -25.39 -8.18 -2.10
CA ALA A 254 -24.48 -8.86 -1.19
C ALA A 254 -24.48 -8.24 0.22
N LEU A 255 -24.44 -6.90 0.34
CA LEU A 255 -24.50 -6.22 1.63
C LEU A 255 -25.81 -6.47 2.37
N ARG A 256 -26.96 -6.49 1.65
CA ARG A 256 -28.25 -6.90 2.25
C ARG A 256 -28.24 -8.33 2.76
N MET A 257 -27.65 -9.26 2.00
CA MET A 257 -27.51 -10.66 2.42
C MET A 257 -26.60 -10.82 3.65
N ILE A 258 -25.60 -9.97 3.80
CA ILE A 258 -24.73 -9.94 4.99
C ILE A 258 -25.48 -9.45 6.24
N GLY A 259 -26.52 -8.61 6.05
CA GLY A 259 -27.37 -8.15 7.16
C GLY A 259 -27.30 -6.63 7.42
N PHE A 260 -26.77 -5.83 6.49
CA PHE A 260 -26.87 -4.37 6.60
C PHE A 260 -28.31 -3.92 6.46
N ASP A 261 -28.77 -3.06 7.35
CA ASP A 261 -30.15 -2.54 7.36
C ASP A 261 -30.42 -1.62 6.18
N GLU A 262 -29.50 -0.70 5.92
CA GLU A 262 -29.64 0.30 4.87
C GLU A 262 -28.33 0.46 4.08
N ILE A 263 -28.45 0.68 2.78
CA ILE A 263 -27.30 0.81 1.86
C ILE A 263 -27.50 2.01 0.97
N TYR A 264 -26.54 2.90 0.95
CA TYR A 264 -26.58 4.17 0.22
C TYR A 264 -25.36 4.35 -0.68
N ASP A 265 -25.55 5.16 -1.74
CA ASP A 265 -24.46 5.62 -2.60
C ASP A 265 -23.87 6.93 -2.04
N THR A 266 -22.54 7.03 -2.03
CA THR A 266 -21.81 8.24 -1.66
C THR A 266 -22.12 9.44 -2.58
N ASN A 267 -22.65 9.22 -3.78
CA ASN A 267 -22.99 10.30 -4.71
C ASN A 267 -23.94 11.34 -4.09
N PHE A 268 -24.88 10.92 -3.25
CA PHE A 268 -25.71 11.87 -2.50
C PHE A 268 -24.88 12.85 -1.66
N GLY A 269 -23.88 12.35 -0.95
CA GLY A 269 -22.95 13.20 -0.19
C GLY A 269 -22.05 14.05 -1.10
N ALA A 270 -21.70 13.52 -2.28
CA ALA A 270 -20.92 14.26 -3.27
C ALA A 270 -21.72 15.46 -3.85
N ASP A 271 -23.00 15.28 -4.14
CA ASP A 271 -23.88 16.37 -4.60
C ASP A 271 -23.97 17.49 -3.55
N LEU A 272 -24.13 17.13 -2.27
CA LEU A 272 -24.10 18.12 -1.17
C LEU A 272 -22.75 18.85 -1.10
N THR A 273 -21.64 18.13 -1.25
CA THR A 273 -20.30 18.75 -1.25
C THR A 273 -20.15 19.73 -2.41
N VAL A 274 -20.57 19.34 -3.62
CA VAL A 274 -20.51 20.22 -4.81
C VAL A 274 -21.33 21.49 -4.59
N MET A 275 -22.53 21.38 -4.03
CA MET A 275 -23.36 22.56 -3.73
C MET A 275 -22.68 23.54 -2.77
N GLU A 276 -22.12 23.05 -1.67
CA GLU A 276 -21.44 23.88 -0.67
C GLU A 276 -20.14 24.48 -1.22
N GLU A 277 -19.31 23.69 -1.90
CA GLU A 277 -18.06 24.19 -2.51
C GLU A 277 -18.31 25.20 -3.64
N SER A 278 -19.37 25.00 -4.44
CA SER A 278 -19.74 25.94 -5.50
C SER A 278 -20.16 27.29 -4.91
N LYS A 279 -20.94 27.28 -3.82
CA LYS A 279 -21.33 28.50 -3.09
C LYS A 279 -20.10 29.21 -2.54
N GLU A 280 -19.23 28.48 -1.85
CA GLU A 280 -17.99 29.03 -1.31
C GLU A 280 -17.09 29.62 -2.40
N LEU A 281 -17.00 28.97 -3.58
CA LEU A 281 -16.23 29.49 -4.71
C LEU A 281 -16.78 30.84 -5.21
N VAL A 282 -18.10 30.98 -5.35
CA VAL A 282 -18.73 32.24 -5.76
C VAL A 282 -18.42 33.35 -4.75
N GLU A 283 -18.60 33.08 -3.45
CA GLU A 283 -18.30 34.05 -2.38
C GLU A 283 -16.82 34.51 -2.41
N ARG A 284 -15.88 33.58 -2.65
CA ARG A 284 -14.45 33.89 -2.76
C ARG A 284 -14.11 34.66 -4.04
N LEU A 285 -14.79 34.38 -5.15
CA LEU A 285 -14.61 35.15 -6.41
C LEU A 285 -15.13 36.57 -6.27
N GLU A 286 -16.25 36.78 -5.56
CA GLU A 286 -16.81 38.12 -5.31
C GLU A 286 -15.94 38.94 -4.33
N SER A 287 -15.38 38.30 -3.30
CA SER A 287 -14.50 38.98 -2.34
C SER A 287 -13.06 39.14 -2.84
N GLY A 288 -12.60 38.32 -3.77
CA GLY A 288 -11.23 38.25 -4.23
C GLY A 288 -10.26 37.64 -3.21
N GLU A 289 -10.76 37.03 -2.12
CA GLU A 289 -9.94 36.49 -1.04
C GLU A 289 -9.80 34.97 -1.08
N ASN A 290 -8.70 34.45 -0.52
CA ASN A 290 -8.41 33.02 -0.37
C ASN A 290 -8.49 32.19 -1.66
N LEU A 291 -8.07 32.79 -2.75
CA LEU A 291 -7.92 32.11 -4.06
C LEU A 291 -6.46 31.69 -4.29
N PRO A 292 -6.21 30.58 -5.04
CA PRO A 292 -7.21 29.64 -5.59
C PRO A 292 -7.92 28.83 -4.50
N LEU A 293 -9.17 28.41 -4.76
CA LEU A 293 -9.85 27.45 -3.87
C LEU A 293 -9.32 26.04 -4.12
N PHE A 294 -8.87 25.37 -3.07
CA PHE A 294 -8.52 23.94 -3.09
C PHE A 294 -9.65 23.14 -2.46
N THR A 295 -10.14 22.12 -3.17
CA THR A 295 -11.16 21.21 -2.62
C THR A 295 -10.62 20.40 -1.44
N SER A 296 -11.48 20.02 -0.50
CA SER A 296 -11.12 19.35 0.76
C SER A 296 -11.68 17.94 0.90
N CYS A 297 -12.16 17.34 -0.20
CA CYS A 297 -12.81 16.01 -0.17
C CYS A 297 -11.86 14.84 0.22
N CYS A 298 -10.55 14.98 0.00
CA CYS A 298 -9.56 13.96 0.33
C CYS A 298 -8.83 14.29 1.64
N PRO A 299 -9.04 13.52 2.74
CA PRO A 299 -8.38 13.79 4.03
C PRO A 299 -6.86 13.66 3.96
N GLY A 300 -6.34 12.76 3.11
CA GLY A 300 -4.89 12.65 2.88
C GLY A 300 -4.31 13.92 2.27
N TRP A 301 -4.99 14.52 1.29
CA TRP A 301 -4.61 15.81 0.69
C TRP A 301 -4.65 16.94 1.73
N VAL A 302 -5.70 17.02 2.53
CA VAL A 302 -5.84 18.04 3.57
C VAL A 302 -4.71 17.92 4.61
N ARG A 303 -4.38 16.70 5.05
CA ARG A 303 -3.25 16.47 5.98
C ARG A 303 -1.91 16.82 5.32
N PHE A 304 -1.71 16.45 4.07
CA PHE A 304 -0.50 16.80 3.32
C PHE A 304 -0.32 18.32 3.24
N LEU A 305 -1.36 19.06 2.84
CA LEU A 305 -1.29 20.50 2.72
C LEU A 305 -1.03 21.17 4.10
N LYS A 306 -1.69 20.71 5.16
CA LYS A 306 -1.48 21.23 6.51
C LYS A 306 -0.06 21.03 7.02
N SER A 307 0.57 19.91 6.69
CA SER A 307 1.94 19.60 7.14
C SER A 307 3.02 20.23 6.27
N GLN A 308 2.85 20.20 4.94
CA GLN A 308 3.89 20.63 4.00
C GLN A 308 3.72 22.08 3.54
N TYR A 309 2.48 22.57 3.47
CA TYR A 309 2.14 23.90 2.97
C TYR A 309 1.17 24.68 3.89
N PRO A 310 1.52 24.88 5.18
CA PRO A 310 0.60 25.46 6.16
C PRO A 310 0.11 26.86 5.78
N HIS A 311 0.86 27.60 4.99
CA HIS A 311 0.46 28.93 4.50
C HIS A 311 -0.70 28.88 3.50
N LEU A 312 -0.98 27.73 2.88
CA LEU A 312 -2.08 27.52 1.92
C LEU A 312 -3.38 27.01 2.59
N VAL A 313 -3.39 26.80 3.90
CA VAL A 313 -4.56 26.24 4.60
C VAL A 313 -5.81 27.10 4.43
N ARG A 314 -5.66 28.42 4.30
CA ARG A 314 -6.77 29.35 4.08
C ARG A 314 -7.46 29.16 2.73
N GLN A 315 -6.75 28.60 1.74
CA GLN A 315 -7.28 28.29 0.42
C GLN A 315 -8.04 26.94 0.38
N LEU A 316 -7.95 26.10 1.41
CA LEU A 316 -8.79 24.90 1.48
C LEU A 316 -10.27 25.27 1.59
N SER A 317 -11.13 24.50 0.93
CA SER A 317 -12.57 24.56 1.15
C SER A 317 -12.92 24.21 2.60
N SER A 318 -13.90 24.89 3.13
CA SER A 318 -14.48 24.60 4.44
C SER A 318 -15.47 23.43 4.40
N ALA A 319 -15.87 22.97 3.21
CA ALA A 319 -16.82 21.89 3.01
C ALA A 319 -16.28 20.55 3.52
N LYS A 320 -17.15 19.75 4.10
CA LYS A 320 -16.85 18.37 4.48
C LYS A 320 -16.70 17.49 3.25
N SER A 321 -15.93 16.41 3.38
CA SER A 321 -15.86 15.39 2.32
C SER A 321 -17.24 14.77 2.02
N PRO A 322 -17.49 14.21 0.83
CA PRO A 322 -18.73 13.51 0.50
C PRO A 322 -19.17 12.47 1.55
N GLN A 323 -18.22 11.71 2.08
CA GLN A 323 -18.50 10.74 3.15
C GLN A 323 -18.94 11.43 4.44
N GLN A 324 -18.30 12.52 4.84
CA GLN A 324 -18.66 13.28 6.05
C GLN A 324 -19.98 14.04 5.88
N MET A 325 -20.28 14.56 4.67
CA MET A 325 -21.57 15.19 4.34
C MET A 325 -22.71 14.18 4.49
N PHE A 326 -22.54 13.00 3.87
CA PHE A 326 -23.50 11.91 4.02
C PHE A 326 -23.68 11.52 5.49
N GLY A 327 -22.58 11.30 6.22
CA GLY A 327 -22.61 10.94 7.63
C GLY A 327 -23.30 11.97 8.52
N ALA A 328 -23.10 13.26 8.23
CA ALA A 328 -23.78 14.33 8.95
C ALA A 328 -25.28 14.32 8.66
N ALA A 329 -25.69 14.21 7.40
CA ALA A 329 -27.11 14.12 7.02
C ALA A 329 -27.80 12.92 7.64
N MET A 330 -27.15 11.74 7.64
CA MET A 330 -27.70 10.52 8.25
C MET A 330 -27.86 10.65 9.75
N LYS A 331 -26.88 11.18 10.47
CA LYS A 331 -26.92 11.33 11.94
C LYS A 331 -27.89 12.41 12.41
N THR A 332 -28.02 13.52 11.67
CA THR A 332 -28.82 14.67 12.12
C THR A 332 -30.27 14.61 11.64
N TYR A 333 -30.47 14.25 10.39
CA TYR A 333 -31.80 14.26 9.78
C TYR A 333 -32.46 12.88 9.76
N PHE A 334 -31.76 11.89 9.19
CA PHE A 334 -32.34 10.57 8.98
C PHE A 334 -32.56 9.79 10.28
N ALA A 335 -31.58 9.83 11.20
CA ALA A 335 -31.69 9.17 12.50
C ALA A 335 -32.90 9.66 13.32
N LYS A 336 -33.21 10.96 13.22
CA LYS A 336 -34.39 11.54 13.87
C LYS A 336 -35.70 11.13 13.21
N SER A 337 -35.70 10.92 11.87
CA SER A 337 -36.91 10.57 11.12
C SER A 337 -37.34 9.11 11.31
N ILE A 338 -36.39 8.20 11.62
CA ILE A 338 -36.68 6.78 11.84
C ILE A 338 -36.73 6.38 13.31
N ASP A 339 -36.70 7.35 14.24
CA ASP A 339 -36.81 7.17 15.69
C ASP A 339 -35.89 6.07 16.27
N ARG A 340 -34.70 5.90 15.70
CA ARG A 340 -33.68 4.94 16.14
C ARG A 340 -32.62 5.62 16.99
N LYS A 341 -32.33 5.05 18.16
CA LYS A 341 -31.47 5.68 19.21
C LYS A 341 -29.98 5.75 18.89
N SER A 342 -29.45 5.05 17.91
CA SER A 342 -28.04 5.18 17.53
C SER A 342 -27.75 4.77 16.08
N THR A 343 -27.09 5.64 15.34
CA THR A 343 -26.39 5.31 14.10
C THR A 343 -24.89 5.39 14.37
N ARG A 344 -24.16 4.28 14.22
CA ARG A 344 -22.70 4.28 14.27
C ARG A 344 -22.18 4.31 12.83
N LEU A 345 -21.35 5.32 12.53
CA LEU A 345 -20.55 5.37 11.32
C LEU A 345 -19.13 4.92 11.68
N ASN A 346 -18.75 3.77 11.15
CA ASN A 346 -17.35 3.35 11.16
C ASN A 346 -16.71 3.88 9.88
N SER A 347 -15.91 4.94 9.96
CA SER A 347 -15.27 5.56 8.84
C SER A 347 -13.78 5.72 9.10
N SER A 348 -12.97 5.17 8.22
CA SER A 348 -11.52 5.40 8.19
C SER A 348 -11.13 6.85 7.86
N HIS A 349 -12.11 7.73 7.67
CA HIS A 349 -11.92 9.15 7.36
C HIS A 349 -12.28 10.09 8.52
N ALA A 350 -12.48 9.55 9.72
CA ALA A 350 -12.67 10.42 10.89
C ALA A 350 -11.35 11.11 11.24
N HIS A 351 -11.29 12.39 11.00
CA HIS A 351 -10.41 13.49 11.43
C HIS A 351 -9.69 14.23 10.33
#